data_2e8676d183ef084f6da5b91392ff2a2f
#
_entry.id   2e8676d183ef084f6da5b91392ff2a2f
#
_cell.length_a   1.000
_cell.length_b   1.000
_cell.length_c   1.000
_cell.angle_alpha   90.00
_cell.angle_beta   90.00
_cell.angle_gamma   90.00
#
_symmetry.space_group_name_H-M   'P 1'
#
loop_
_entity.id
_entity.type
_entity.pdbx_description
1 polymer ?
#
loop_
_entity_poly.entity_id
_entity_poly.type
_entity_poly.pdbx_seq_one_letter_code
_entity_poly.pdbx_strand_id
1 'polypeptide(L)'
;KNFLINIVRYLPVSACYIISMTCSYFGVRFIEESISDPIENTSGAVVPILCAIFLHQTMSAWAIVVVVIIVIGILGVGFVENTGKTDLKKKLGKKLAIWAFAMPFCYALLDACGTFLDIFYVDDASSTFLVGVTEDTIEHMANCCYEFTFFFISIGILIFFKIKGVKLFSVADPTNEEAIAHEATLTWYQKVYLQKDKLLAALFETMGQATYIFALSEGEGIAAVILGAGTVIISVILSRVILKEKLSWKQYIFIFIILGGIIALSLLGL
;
A
#
# COMPACT_ATOMS: atom_id res chain seq x y z
N LYS A 1 -29.96 -3.42 -6.04
CA LYS A 1 -30.24 -4.89 -5.94
C LYS A 1 -29.02 -5.77 -6.16
N ASN A 2 -28.02 -5.29 -6.91
CA ASN A 2 -26.88 -6.10 -7.34
C ASN A 2 -25.64 -5.95 -6.46
N PHE A 3 -25.71 -5.22 -5.36
CA PHE A 3 -24.57 -4.87 -4.52
C PHE A 3 -23.80 -6.09 -4.00
N LEU A 4 -24.49 -7.08 -3.42
CA LEU A 4 -23.85 -8.30 -2.91
C LEU A 4 -23.20 -9.14 -4.01
N ILE A 5 -23.78 -9.14 -5.21
CA ILE A 5 -23.18 -9.83 -6.36
C ILE A 5 -21.89 -9.11 -6.78
N ASN A 6 -21.89 -7.78 -6.76
CA ASN A 6 -20.72 -6.99 -7.10
C ASN A 6 -19.59 -7.17 -6.09
N ILE A 7 -19.88 -7.27 -4.79
CA ILE A 7 -18.87 -7.62 -3.77
C ILE A 7 -18.19 -8.95 -4.12
N VAL A 8 -18.97 -9.98 -4.47
CA VAL A 8 -18.39 -11.30 -4.82
C VAL A 8 -17.58 -11.22 -6.12
N ARG A 9 -18.05 -10.45 -7.11
CA ARG A 9 -17.32 -10.26 -8.38
C ARG A 9 -16.05 -9.47 -8.21
N TYR A 10 -16.04 -8.47 -7.34
CA TYR A 10 -14.88 -7.62 -7.05
C TYR A 10 -13.92 -8.27 -6.03
N LEU A 11 -14.28 -9.42 -5.47
CA LEU A 11 -13.48 -10.13 -4.47
C LEU A 11 -12.02 -10.40 -4.90
N PRO A 12 -11.69 -10.73 -6.16
CA PRO A 12 -10.31 -10.92 -6.59
C PRO A 12 -9.44 -9.68 -6.40
N VAL A 13 -9.96 -8.50 -6.74
CA VAL A 13 -9.29 -7.20 -6.53
C VAL A 13 -9.07 -6.94 -5.05
N SER A 14 -10.18 -7.01 -4.27
CA SER A 14 -10.13 -6.79 -2.83
C SER A 14 -9.19 -7.77 -2.12
N ALA A 15 -9.16 -9.03 -2.54
CA ALA A 15 -8.28 -10.04 -1.96
C ALA A 15 -6.80 -9.73 -2.23
N CYS A 16 -6.45 -9.29 -3.44
CA CYS A 16 -5.09 -8.88 -3.76
C CYS A 16 -4.62 -7.75 -2.85
N TYR A 17 -5.40 -6.69 -2.71
CA TYR A 17 -5.08 -5.56 -1.83
C TYR A 17 -5.00 -5.95 -0.35
N ILE A 18 -5.95 -6.72 0.16
CA ILE A 18 -5.96 -7.11 1.58
C ILE A 18 -4.77 -8.03 1.92
N ILE A 19 -4.43 -8.95 1.03
CA ILE A 19 -3.29 -9.84 1.24
C ILE A 19 -1.98 -9.05 1.09
N SER A 20 -1.87 -8.14 0.11
CA SER A 20 -0.69 -7.28 -0.04
C SER A 20 -0.44 -6.46 1.22
N MET A 21 -1.46 -5.76 1.75
CA MET A 21 -1.36 -5.02 3.00
C MET A 21 -0.93 -5.89 4.19
N THR A 22 -1.46 -7.12 4.25
CA THR A 22 -1.04 -8.06 5.30
C THR A 22 0.44 -8.40 5.18
N CYS A 23 0.97 -8.54 3.95
CA CYS A 23 2.39 -8.74 3.72
C CYS A 23 3.22 -7.53 4.15
N SER A 24 2.79 -6.30 3.82
CA SER A 24 3.45 -5.07 4.25
C SER A 24 3.51 -4.98 5.78
N TYR A 25 2.39 -5.05 6.48
CA TYR A 25 2.34 -4.99 7.94
C TYR A 25 3.17 -6.09 8.63
N PHE A 26 3.28 -7.27 8.02
CA PHE A 26 4.17 -8.30 8.50
C PHE A 26 5.64 -7.93 8.24
N GLY A 27 5.94 -7.39 7.07
CA GLY A 27 7.29 -6.96 6.67
C GLY A 27 7.85 -5.87 7.58
N VAL A 28 7.13 -4.75 7.74
CA VAL A 28 7.57 -3.59 8.54
C VAL A 28 7.72 -3.88 10.03
N ARG A 29 7.17 -4.99 10.52
CA ARG A 29 7.43 -5.46 11.87
C ARG A 29 8.89 -5.88 12.09
N PHE A 30 9.58 -6.29 11.04
CA PHE A 30 10.93 -6.86 11.07
C PHE A 30 11.95 -6.07 10.25
N ILE A 31 11.49 -5.35 9.22
CA ILE A 31 12.30 -4.51 8.34
C ILE A 31 11.89 -3.06 8.58
N GLU A 32 12.84 -2.17 8.47
CA GLU A 32 12.56 -0.73 8.54
C GLU A 32 11.68 -0.31 7.35
N GLU A 33 10.71 0.56 7.63
CA GLU A 33 9.75 1.06 6.65
C GLU A 33 10.47 1.74 5.47
N SER A 34 11.53 2.47 5.75
CA SER A 34 12.41 3.10 4.78
C SER A 34 13.05 2.16 3.74
N ILE A 35 13.11 0.86 4.04
CA ILE A 35 13.57 -0.18 3.10
C ILE A 35 12.37 -0.85 2.42
N SER A 36 11.30 -1.11 3.18
CA SER A 36 10.10 -1.78 2.70
C SER A 36 9.35 -0.92 1.70
N ASP A 37 9.09 0.35 2.05
CA ASP A 37 8.28 1.29 1.30
C ASP A 37 8.75 1.49 -0.17
N PRO A 38 10.04 1.75 -0.46
CA PRO A 38 10.49 1.83 -1.85
C PRO A 38 10.32 0.54 -2.65
N ILE A 39 10.47 -0.63 -2.01
CA ILE A 39 10.26 -1.91 -2.70
C ILE A 39 8.77 -2.10 -3.01
N GLU A 40 7.91 -1.83 -2.04
CA GLU A 40 6.46 -1.94 -2.17
C GLU A 40 5.92 -1.03 -3.29
N ASN A 41 6.38 0.21 -3.35
CA ASN A 41 5.99 1.18 -4.37
C ASN A 41 6.49 0.88 -5.80
N THR A 42 7.34 -0.15 -5.98
CA THR A 42 7.65 -0.65 -7.33
C THR A 42 6.44 -1.32 -8.00
N SER A 43 5.40 -1.65 -7.24
CA SER A 43 4.12 -2.16 -7.77
C SER A 43 3.59 -1.27 -8.89
N GLY A 44 3.62 0.05 -8.70
CA GLY A 44 3.20 1.03 -9.70
C GLY A 44 3.89 0.89 -11.07
N ALA A 45 5.13 0.41 -11.12
CA ALA A 45 5.84 0.18 -12.37
C ALA A 45 5.48 -1.15 -13.06
N VAL A 46 4.99 -2.12 -12.29
CA VAL A 46 4.54 -3.42 -12.83
C VAL A 46 3.16 -3.28 -13.50
N VAL A 47 2.31 -2.40 -12.98
CA VAL A 47 0.94 -2.19 -13.49
C VAL A 47 0.89 -1.83 -14.97
N PRO A 48 1.64 -0.83 -15.49
CA PRO A 48 1.62 -0.50 -16.92
C PRO A 48 2.06 -1.67 -17.81
N ILE A 49 2.97 -2.51 -17.32
CA ILE A 49 3.41 -3.71 -18.04
C ILE A 49 2.24 -4.70 -18.16
N LEU A 50 1.50 -4.92 -17.08
CA LEU A 50 0.30 -5.76 -17.09
C LEU A 50 -0.78 -5.17 -18.02
N CYS A 51 -1.03 -3.87 -17.95
CA CYS A 51 -1.97 -3.18 -18.84
C CYS A 51 -1.56 -3.28 -20.31
N ALA A 52 -0.28 -3.14 -20.62
CA ALA A 52 0.23 -3.30 -21.99
C ALA A 52 0.04 -4.73 -22.52
N ILE A 53 0.24 -5.75 -21.67
CA ILE A 53 0.13 -7.15 -22.10
C ILE A 53 -1.34 -7.58 -22.22
N PHE A 54 -2.20 -7.22 -21.27
CA PHE A 54 -3.56 -7.77 -21.17
C PHE A 54 -4.64 -6.82 -21.70
N LEU A 55 -4.48 -5.50 -21.54
CA LEU A 55 -5.42 -4.49 -22.04
C LEU A 55 -4.97 -3.90 -23.40
N HIS A 56 -3.80 -4.33 -23.90
CA HIS A 56 -3.21 -3.81 -25.13
C HIS A 56 -3.03 -2.27 -25.14
N GLN A 57 -2.90 -1.68 -23.95
CA GLN A 57 -2.59 -0.27 -23.81
C GLN A 57 -1.21 0.03 -24.36
N THR A 58 -1.09 0.98 -25.28
CA THR A 58 0.18 1.30 -25.92
C THR A 58 0.88 2.42 -25.17
N MET A 59 2.03 2.11 -24.61
CA MET A 59 2.92 3.13 -24.03
C MET A 59 3.90 3.64 -25.10
N SER A 60 4.14 4.94 -25.12
CA SER A 60 5.21 5.48 -25.96
C SER A 60 6.59 4.99 -25.45
N ALA A 61 7.56 4.84 -26.35
CA ALA A 61 8.91 4.44 -25.94
C ALA A 61 9.51 5.40 -24.90
N TRP A 62 9.19 6.67 -24.97
CA TRP A 62 9.61 7.68 -23.99
C TRP A 62 8.96 7.47 -22.62
N ALA A 63 7.68 7.12 -22.57
CA ALA A 63 7.00 6.81 -21.31
C ALA A 63 7.67 5.61 -20.62
N ILE A 64 8.01 4.55 -21.37
CA ILE A 64 8.73 3.39 -20.82
C ILE A 64 10.07 3.81 -20.21
N VAL A 65 10.85 4.63 -20.91
CA VAL A 65 12.15 5.12 -20.40
C VAL A 65 11.96 5.91 -19.11
N VAL A 66 10.96 6.78 -19.05
CA VAL A 66 10.67 7.60 -17.86
C VAL A 66 10.21 6.72 -16.69
N VAL A 67 9.37 5.72 -16.93
CA VAL A 67 8.96 4.75 -15.89
C VAL A 67 10.19 4.03 -15.31
N VAL A 68 11.10 3.56 -16.15
CA VAL A 68 12.35 2.92 -15.69
C VAL A 68 13.20 3.89 -14.84
N ILE A 69 13.29 5.15 -15.23
CA ILE A 69 14.01 6.19 -14.46
C ILE A 69 13.34 6.39 -13.08
N ILE A 70 12.02 6.46 -13.02
CA ILE A 70 11.27 6.58 -11.76
C ILE A 70 11.56 5.37 -10.85
N VAL A 71 11.50 4.15 -11.38
CA VAL A 71 11.79 2.91 -10.62
C VAL A 71 13.23 2.94 -10.07
N ILE A 72 14.20 3.36 -10.86
CA ILE A 72 15.58 3.52 -10.39
C ILE A 72 15.64 4.56 -9.26
N GLY A 73 14.90 5.65 -9.38
CA GLY A 73 14.78 6.66 -8.33
C GLY A 73 14.20 6.08 -7.03
N ILE A 74 13.09 5.37 -7.11
CA ILE A 74 12.40 4.73 -5.97
C ILE A 74 13.34 3.75 -5.25
N LEU A 75 13.91 2.81 -5.99
CA LEU A 75 14.85 1.84 -5.43
C LEU A 75 16.11 2.50 -4.88
N GLY A 76 16.57 3.58 -5.52
CA GLY A 76 17.72 4.35 -5.09
C GLY A 76 17.53 5.03 -3.73
N VAL A 77 16.34 5.56 -3.45
CA VAL A 77 16.01 6.11 -2.11
C VAL A 77 16.20 5.03 -1.05
N GLY A 78 15.57 3.86 -1.22
CA GLY A 78 15.64 2.76 -0.25
C GLY A 78 17.05 2.17 -0.10
N PHE A 79 17.80 2.09 -1.21
CA PHE A 79 19.15 1.52 -1.17
C PHE A 79 20.15 2.41 -0.41
N VAL A 80 20.06 3.73 -0.57
CA VAL A 80 20.93 4.68 0.13
C VAL A 80 20.65 4.69 1.62
N GLU A 81 19.42 4.48 2.03
CA GLU A 81 19.05 4.44 3.44
C GLU A 81 19.58 3.19 4.14
N ASN A 82 19.60 2.05 3.46
CA ASN A 82 20.05 0.76 3.98
C ASN A 82 21.57 0.72 4.28
N THR A 83 22.38 1.60 3.71
CA THR A 83 23.84 1.57 3.93
C THR A 83 24.28 1.92 5.36
N GLY A 84 23.35 2.33 6.23
CA GLY A 84 23.62 2.71 7.63
C GLY A 84 23.17 1.73 8.71
N LYS A 85 22.36 0.70 8.39
CA LYS A 85 21.66 -0.09 9.41
C LYS A 85 21.74 -1.59 9.15
N THR A 86 22.41 -2.28 10.02
CA THR A 86 22.88 -3.64 9.83
C THR A 86 22.26 -4.66 10.77
N ASP A 87 22.29 -5.93 10.32
CA ASP A 87 22.19 -7.17 11.08
C ASP A 87 20.78 -7.71 11.43
N LEU A 88 19.85 -7.64 10.47
CA LEU A 88 18.61 -8.40 10.54
C LEU A 88 18.86 -9.90 10.82
N LYS A 89 19.89 -10.48 10.17
CA LYS A 89 20.26 -11.88 10.34
C LYS A 89 20.67 -12.24 11.79
N LYS A 90 21.32 -11.34 12.50
CA LYS A 90 21.73 -11.58 13.91
C LYS A 90 20.55 -11.51 14.87
N LYS A 91 19.56 -10.64 14.59
CA LYS A 91 18.39 -10.44 15.45
C LYS A 91 17.31 -11.49 15.27
N LEU A 92 17.07 -11.98 14.07
CA LEU A 92 15.86 -12.76 13.71
C LEU A 92 16.12 -14.23 13.36
N GLY A 93 17.38 -14.62 13.15
CA GLY A 93 17.69 -15.93 12.56
C GLY A 93 17.43 -15.98 11.05
N LYS A 94 18.15 -16.88 10.36
CA LYS A 94 18.22 -16.92 8.88
C LYS A 94 16.86 -17.08 8.20
N LYS A 95 16.00 -17.97 8.72
CA LYS A 95 14.69 -18.25 8.09
C LYS A 95 13.74 -17.05 8.16
N LEU A 96 13.59 -16.47 9.35
CA LEU A 96 12.67 -15.35 9.56
C LEU A 96 13.15 -14.08 8.83
N ALA A 97 14.46 -13.86 8.75
CA ALA A 97 15.03 -12.75 7.98
C ALA A 97 14.75 -12.87 6.47
N ILE A 98 14.78 -14.08 5.90
CA ILE A 98 14.44 -14.32 4.48
C ILE A 98 12.95 -14.03 4.26
N TRP A 99 12.07 -14.54 5.12
CA TRP A 99 10.63 -14.29 5.01
C TRP A 99 10.31 -12.80 5.16
N ALA A 100 10.88 -12.14 6.17
CA ALA A 100 10.67 -10.72 6.37
C ALA A 100 11.08 -9.90 5.12
N PHE A 101 12.25 -10.22 4.54
CA PHE A 101 12.74 -9.53 3.34
C PHE A 101 11.93 -9.86 2.08
N ALA A 102 11.28 -11.02 2.00
CA ALA A 102 10.42 -11.40 0.88
C ALA A 102 9.07 -10.68 0.90
N MET A 103 8.57 -10.23 2.06
CA MET A 103 7.24 -9.65 2.21
C MET A 103 7.01 -8.38 1.37
N PRO A 104 7.92 -7.39 1.31
CA PRO A 104 7.76 -6.23 0.44
C PRO A 104 7.62 -6.59 -1.04
N PHE A 105 8.34 -7.61 -1.52
CA PHE A 105 8.20 -8.10 -2.89
C PHE A 105 6.86 -8.80 -3.12
N CYS A 106 6.39 -9.59 -2.14
CA CYS A 106 5.06 -10.19 -2.20
C CYS A 106 3.98 -9.11 -2.22
N TYR A 107 4.14 -8.07 -1.40
CA TYR A 107 3.29 -6.89 -1.46
C TYR A 107 3.27 -6.31 -2.88
N ALA A 108 4.43 -5.92 -3.42
CA ALA A 108 4.54 -5.27 -4.71
C ALA A 108 3.87 -6.06 -5.84
N LEU A 109 4.03 -7.39 -5.85
CA LEU A 109 3.40 -8.24 -6.86
C LEU A 109 1.87 -8.32 -6.68
N LEU A 110 1.39 -8.51 -5.45
CA LEU A 110 -0.05 -8.62 -5.17
C LEU A 110 -0.75 -7.28 -5.37
N ASP A 111 -0.13 -6.20 -4.96
CA ASP A 111 -0.63 -4.84 -5.14
C ASP A 111 -0.72 -4.49 -6.64
N ALA A 112 0.32 -4.80 -7.41
CA ALA A 112 0.30 -4.62 -8.85
C ALA A 112 -0.80 -5.45 -9.54
N CYS A 113 -1.02 -6.69 -9.09
CA CYS A 113 -2.12 -7.51 -9.60
C CYS A 113 -3.49 -6.91 -9.20
N GLY A 114 -3.63 -6.44 -7.96
CA GLY A 114 -4.84 -5.77 -7.49
C GLY A 114 -5.16 -4.52 -8.30
N THR A 115 -4.19 -3.65 -8.46
CA THR A 115 -4.31 -2.40 -9.24
C THR A 115 -4.62 -2.68 -10.72
N PHE A 116 -3.95 -3.66 -11.33
CA PHE A 116 -4.26 -4.07 -12.70
C PHE A 116 -5.70 -4.58 -12.82
N LEU A 117 -6.14 -5.44 -11.91
CA LEU A 117 -7.51 -5.95 -11.91
C LEU A 117 -8.52 -4.83 -11.65
N ASP A 118 -8.19 -3.87 -10.81
CA ASP A 118 -9.02 -2.71 -10.55
C ASP A 118 -9.23 -1.88 -11.82
N ILE A 119 -8.16 -1.52 -12.51
CA ILE A 119 -8.22 -0.86 -13.83
C ILE A 119 -9.06 -1.68 -14.80
N PHE A 120 -8.81 -2.99 -14.89
CA PHE A 120 -9.54 -3.89 -15.77
C PHE A 120 -11.04 -3.94 -15.50
N TYR A 121 -11.47 -3.79 -14.23
CA TYR A 121 -12.88 -3.79 -13.83
C TYR A 121 -13.56 -2.44 -14.05
N VAL A 122 -12.80 -1.35 -14.02
CA VAL A 122 -13.32 0.03 -14.02
C VAL A 122 -13.16 0.71 -15.39
N ASP A 123 -12.18 0.28 -16.19
CA ASP A 123 -11.82 0.88 -17.50
C ASP A 123 -12.98 0.86 -18.53
N ASP A 124 -13.88 -0.09 -18.45
CA ASP A 124 -15.01 -0.18 -19.38
C ASP A 124 -16.33 -0.45 -18.62
N ALA A 125 -17.18 0.58 -18.56
CA ALA A 125 -18.53 0.45 -18.01
C ALA A 125 -19.39 -0.56 -18.78
N SER A 126 -19.02 -0.89 -20.03
CA SER A 126 -19.58 -2.00 -20.79
C SER A 126 -19.05 -3.36 -20.31
N SER A 127 -17.99 -3.35 -19.49
CA SER A 127 -17.49 -4.56 -18.87
C SER A 127 -18.59 -5.20 -18.02
N THR A 128 -18.90 -6.43 -18.34
CA THR A 128 -19.96 -7.20 -17.67
C THR A 128 -19.58 -7.68 -16.27
N PHE A 129 -18.44 -7.22 -15.74
CA PHE A 129 -17.93 -7.66 -14.44
C PHE A 129 -18.75 -7.12 -13.28
N LEU A 130 -19.05 -5.82 -13.28
CA LEU A 130 -19.93 -5.20 -12.29
C LEU A 130 -21.32 -5.02 -12.88
N VAL A 131 -22.36 -5.43 -12.17
CA VAL A 131 -23.74 -5.46 -12.67
C VAL A 131 -24.51 -4.24 -12.22
N GLY A 132 -25.15 -3.59 -13.19
CA GLY A 132 -26.06 -2.45 -12.93
C GLY A 132 -25.33 -1.19 -12.50
N VAL A 133 -24.12 -1.00 -13.00
CA VAL A 133 -23.30 0.21 -12.89
C VAL A 133 -23.29 0.96 -14.23
N THR A 134 -23.00 2.25 -14.15
CA THR A 134 -22.79 3.15 -15.30
C THR A 134 -21.40 3.74 -15.19
N GLU A 135 -20.90 4.38 -16.24
CA GLU A 135 -19.63 5.11 -16.22
C GLU A 135 -19.50 6.02 -15.00
N ASP A 136 -20.56 6.77 -14.65
CA ASP A 136 -20.57 7.67 -13.50
C ASP A 136 -20.60 6.98 -12.12
N THR A 137 -20.80 5.67 -12.05
CA THR A 137 -21.04 4.97 -10.78
C THR A 137 -20.13 3.77 -10.56
N ILE A 138 -19.29 3.44 -11.54
CA ILE A 138 -18.47 2.23 -11.49
C ILE A 138 -17.40 2.33 -10.40
N GLU A 139 -16.71 3.48 -10.28
CA GLU A 139 -15.70 3.73 -9.26
C GLU A 139 -16.31 3.73 -7.85
N HIS A 140 -17.49 4.34 -7.71
CA HIS A 140 -18.23 4.31 -6.44
C HIS A 140 -18.60 2.88 -6.04
N MET A 141 -18.99 2.05 -7.01
CA MET A 141 -19.31 0.65 -6.75
C MET A 141 -18.05 -0.14 -6.40
N ALA A 142 -16.94 0.07 -7.11
CA ALA A 142 -15.66 -0.56 -6.84
C ALA A 142 -15.16 -0.23 -5.43
N ASN A 143 -15.15 1.05 -5.06
CA ASN A 143 -14.82 1.51 -3.71
C ASN A 143 -15.71 0.87 -2.65
N CYS A 144 -17.03 0.87 -2.85
CA CYS A 144 -17.96 0.23 -1.91
C CYS A 144 -17.66 -1.27 -1.78
N CYS A 145 -17.40 -1.99 -2.88
CA CYS A 145 -17.11 -3.41 -2.85
C CYS A 145 -15.82 -3.72 -2.09
N TYR A 146 -14.78 -2.91 -2.30
CA TYR A 146 -13.52 -3.02 -1.58
C TYR A 146 -13.71 -2.83 -0.07
N GLU A 147 -14.30 -1.69 0.33
CA GLU A 147 -14.46 -1.31 1.72
C GLU A 147 -15.34 -2.32 2.49
N PHE A 148 -16.44 -2.79 1.90
CA PHE A 148 -17.27 -3.82 2.53
C PHE A 148 -16.54 -5.16 2.66
N THR A 149 -15.75 -5.54 1.66
CA THR A 149 -14.95 -6.77 1.75
C THR A 149 -13.92 -6.65 2.87
N PHE A 150 -13.22 -5.51 2.95
CA PHE A 150 -12.25 -5.23 4.00
C PHE A 150 -12.90 -5.25 5.39
N PHE A 151 -14.07 -4.63 5.52
CA PHE A 151 -14.84 -4.59 6.76
C PHE A 151 -15.21 -6.00 7.26
N PHE A 152 -15.76 -6.86 6.38
CA PHE A 152 -16.15 -8.23 6.78
C PHE A 152 -14.94 -9.09 7.13
N ILE A 153 -13.86 -8.99 6.38
CA ILE A 153 -12.61 -9.71 6.69
C ILE A 153 -12.04 -9.21 8.01
N SER A 154 -12.05 -7.92 8.27
CA SER A 154 -11.58 -7.33 9.53
C SER A 154 -12.39 -7.85 10.74
N ILE A 155 -13.71 -7.93 10.62
CA ILE A 155 -14.57 -8.55 11.66
C ILE A 155 -14.16 -10.00 11.88
N GLY A 156 -13.96 -10.77 10.81
CA GLY A 156 -13.52 -12.18 10.90
C GLY A 156 -12.18 -12.31 11.65
N ILE A 157 -11.21 -11.43 11.34
CA ILE A 157 -9.92 -11.40 12.01
C ILE A 157 -10.07 -11.01 13.49
N LEU A 158 -10.92 -10.03 13.82
CA LEU A 158 -11.18 -9.63 15.20
C LEU A 158 -11.80 -10.78 16.01
N ILE A 159 -12.75 -11.50 15.44
CA ILE A 159 -13.37 -12.69 16.07
C ILE A 159 -12.29 -13.78 16.28
N PHE A 160 -11.48 -14.06 15.27
CA PHE A 160 -10.39 -15.03 15.35
C PHE A 160 -9.40 -14.68 16.46
N PHE A 161 -8.95 -13.43 16.55
CA PHE A 161 -8.05 -13.00 17.62
C PHE A 161 -8.70 -13.08 19.01
N LYS A 162 -9.99 -12.74 19.11
CA LYS A 162 -10.74 -12.90 20.36
C LYS A 162 -10.80 -14.37 20.80
N ILE A 163 -11.05 -15.30 19.87
CA ILE A 163 -11.05 -16.76 20.15
C ILE A 163 -9.66 -17.23 20.61
N LYS A 164 -8.59 -16.68 19.99
CA LYS A 164 -7.20 -16.97 20.38
C LYS A 164 -6.74 -16.31 21.68
N GLY A 165 -7.60 -15.53 22.33
CA GLY A 165 -7.27 -14.81 23.56
C GLY A 165 -6.29 -13.66 23.40
N VAL A 166 -6.10 -13.15 22.16
CA VAL A 166 -5.23 -11.99 21.90
C VAL A 166 -5.91 -10.75 22.44
N LYS A 167 -5.18 -9.98 23.25
CA LYS A 167 -5.64 -8.69 23.78
C LYS A 167 -5.54 -7.60 22.72
N LEU A 168 -6.62 -7.33 22.00
CA LEU A 168 -6.66 -6.41 20.86
C LEU A 168 -6.31 -4.96 21.19
N PHE A 169 -6.65 -4.52 22.41
CA PHE A 169 -6.44 -3.14 22.87
C PHE A 169 -5.27 -3.01 23.85
N SER A 170 -4.41 -4.02 23.94
CA SER A 170 -3.23 -3.92 24.79
C SER A 170 -2.19 -3.01 24.15
N VAL A 171 -1.68 -2.08 24.95
CA VAL A 171 -0.60 -1.14 24.60
C VAL A 171 0.67 -1.47 25.39
N ALA A 172 0.53 -2.24 26.46
CA ALA A 172 1.63 -2.62 27.32
C ALA A 172 2.54 -3.64 26.61
N ASP A 173 3.84 -3.42 26.74
CA ASP A 173 4.83 -4.42 26.35
C ASP A 173 4.60 -5.70 27.19
N PRO A 174 4.40 -6.86 26.57
CA PRO A 174 4.15 -8.11 27.27
C PRO A 174 5.30 -8.56 28.19
N THR A 175 6.48 -7.95 28.05
CA THR A 175 7.65 -8.21 28.90
C THR A 175 7.75 -7.28 30.10
N ASN A 176 6.92 -6.24 30.19
CA ASN A 176 6.94 -5.24 31.28
C ASN A 176 5.73 -5.41 32.18
N GLU A 177 5.96 -6.04 33.33
CA GLU A 177 4.93 -6.32 34.35
C GLU A 177 4.28 -5.04 34.93
N GLU A 178 5.03 -3.96 35.08
CA GLU A 178 4.50 -2.68 35.59
C GLU A 178 3.56 -2.05 34.54
N ALA A 179 3.92 -2.10 33.27
CA ALA A 179 3.09 -1.61 32.19
C ALA A 179 1.78 -2.41 32.05
N ILE A 180 1.83 -3.74 32.22
CA ILE A 180 0.67 -4.63 32.24
C ILE A 180 -0.25 -4.31 33.42
N ALA A 181 0.32 -4.13 34.61
CA ALA A 181 -0.43 -3.77 35.84
C ALA A 181 -1.11 -2.40 35.68
N HIS A 182 -0.39 -1.41 35.15
CA HIS A 182 -0.96 -0.09 34.85
C HIS A 182 -2.09 -0.18 33.81
N GLU A 183 -1.90 -0.94 32.72
CA GLU A 183 -2.95 -1.15 31.71
C GLU A 183 -4.20 -1.78 32.28
N ALA A 184 -4.08 -2.66 33.26
CA ALA A 184 -5.23 -3.30 33.92
C ALA A 184 -6.10 -2.30 34.67
N THR A 185 -5.55 -1.16 35.11
CA THR A 185 -6.29 -0.09 35.80
C THR A 185 -7.02 0.85 34.86
N LEU A 186 -6.69 0.84 33.55
CA LEU A 186 -7.26 1.74 32.57
C LEU A 186 -8.71 1.37 32.22
N THR A 187 -9.55 2.41 32.13
CA THR A 187 -10.93 2.27 31.62
C THR A 187 -10.92 1.98 30.12
N TRP A 188 -12.04 1.46 29.60
CA TRP A 188 -12.18 1.18 28.16
C TRP A 188 -11.90 2.42 27.30
N TYR A 189 -12.40 3.60 27.68
CA TYR A 189 -12.15 4.86 26.96
C TYR A 189 -10.65 5.20 26.88
N GLN A 190 -9.93 5.03 27.97
CA GLN A 190 -8.50 5.28 28.02
C GLN A 190 -7.73 4.32 27.11
N LYS A 191 -8.11 3.05 27.09
CA LYS A 191 -7.51 2.04 26.17
C LYS A 191 -7.74 2.42 24.71
N VAL A 192 -8.95 2.85 24.35
CA VAL A 192 -9.27 3.32 22.97
C VAL A 192 -8.47 4.58 22.65
N TYR A 193 -8.39 5.54 23.57
CA TYR A 193 -7.64 6.77 23.36
C TYR A 193 -6.15 6.53 23.11
N LEU A 194 -5.56 5.53 23.78
CA LEU A 194 -4.18 5.11 23.54
C LEU A 194 -3.96 4.49 22.13
N GLN A 195 -5.03 4.10 21.43
CA GLN A 195 -4.96 3.62 20.05
C GLN A 195 -5.30 4.70 19.00
N LYS A 196 -5.43 5.97 19.41
CA LYS A 196 -5.85 7.08 18.51
C LYS A 196 -5.02 7.18 17.24
N ASP A 197 -3.70 6.97 17.33
CA ASP A 197 -2.81 7.08 16.17
C ASP A 197 -3.06 5.96 15.16
N LYS A 198 -3.38 4.75 15.64
CA LYS A 198 -3.77 3.63 14.77
C LYS A 198 -5.15 3.86 14.13
N LEU A 199 -6.09 4.45 14.88
CA LEU A 199 -7.41 4.81 14.34
C LEU A 199 -7.29 5.91 13.29
N LEU A 200 -6.44 6.90 13.53
CA LEU A 200 -6.16 7.96 12.57
C LEU A 200 -5.48 7.42 11.31
N ALA A 201 -4.50 6.53 11.47
CA ALA A 201 -3.84 5.86 10.35
C ALA A 201 -4.86 5.07 9.49
N ALA A 202 -5.76 4.30 10.14
CA ALA A 202 -6.80 3.56 9.43
C ALA A 202 -7.78 4.49 8.69
N LEU A 203 -8.13 5.65 9.27
CA LEU A 203 -8.96 6.64 8.60
C LEU A 203 -8.28 7.20 7.33
N PHE A 204 -7.00 7.58 7.43
CA PHE A 204 -6.25 8.08 6.28
C PHE A 204 -6.04 6.99 5.23
N GLU A 205 -5.86 5.74 5.62
CA GLU A 205 -5.77 4.58 4.72
C GLU A 205 -7.05 4.43 3.89
N THR A 206 -8.21 4.39 4.55
CA THR A 206 -9.51 4.29 3.86
C THR A 206 -9.76 5.47 2.91
N MET A 207 -9.45 6.69 3.34
CA MET A 207 -9.57 7.87 2.48
C MET A 207 -8.60 7.82 1.30
N GLY A 208 -7.37 7.38 1.55
CA GLY A 208 -6.34 7.20 0.53
C GLY A 208 -6.75 6.19 -0.53
N GLN A 209 -7.24 5.02 -0.11
CA GLN A 209 -7.70 3.97 -1.02
C GLN A 209 -8.88 4.42 -1.88
N ALA A 210 -9.85 5.12 -1.28
CA ALA A 210 -10.98 5.66 -2.02
C ALA A 210 -10.52 6.63 -3.13
N THR A 211 -9.63 7.57 -2.82
CA THR A 211 -9.10 8.51 -3.81
C THR A 211 -8.19 7.84 -4.84
N TYR A 212 -7.50 6.76 -4.47
CA TYR A 212 -6.65 5.98 -5.37
C TYR A 212 -7.44 5.34 -6.50
N ILE A 213 -8.57 4.70 -6.19
CA ILE A 213 -9.44 4.06 -7.20
C ILE A 213 -9.95 5.10 -8.21
N PHE A 214 -10.38 6.28 -7.76
CA PHE A 214 -10.77 7.36 -8.67
C PHE A 214 -9.64 7.84 -9.57
N ALA A 215 -8.43 7.94 -9.04
CA ALA A 215 -7.28 8.35 -9.84
C ALA A 215 -6.87 7.30 -10.88
N LEU A 216 -7.07 6.01 -10.58
CA LEU A 216 -6.79 4.93 -11.54
C LEU A 216 -7.77 4.92 -12.72
N SER A 217 -9.05 5.23 -12.49
CA SER A 217 -10.06 5.28 -13.56
C SER A 217 -9.79 6.38 -14.58
N GLU A 218 -9.16 7.48 -14.16
CA GLU A 218 -8.84 8.62 -15.02
C GLU A 218 -7.50 8.49 -15.77
N GLY A 219 -6.54 7.78 -15.20
CA GLY A 219 -5.14 7.78 -15.67
C GLY A 219 -4.58 6.42 -16.07
N GLU A 220 -5.38 5.37 -16.05
CA GLU A 220 -4.99 4.01 -16.43
C GLU A 220 -3.71 3.51 -15.70
N GLY A 221 -2.93 2.63 -16.36
CA GLY A 221 -1.71 2.06 -15.78
C GLY A 221 -0.62 3.06 -15.40
N ILE A 222 -0.59 4.23 -16.04
CA ILE A 222 0.42 5.27 -15.76
C ILE A 222 0.08 6.03 -14.49
N ALA A 223 -1.20 6.18 -14.15
CA ALA A 223 -1.60 6.75 -12.87
C ALA A 223 -0.99 5.98 -11.70
N ALA A 224 -0.92 4.65 -11.78
CA ALA A 224 -0.29 3.83 -10.74
C ALA A 224 1.19 4.18 -10.53
N VAL A 225 1.94 4.47 -11.60
CA VAL A 225 3.35 4.90 -11.50
C VAL A 225 3.46 6.26 -10.78
N ILE A 226 2.62 7.21 -11.19
CA ILE A 226 2.64 8.57 -10.64
C ILE A 226 2.26 8.56 -9.16
N LEU A 227 1.21 7.81 -8.82
CA LEU A 227 0.74 7.68 -7.44
C LEU A 227 1.77 7.00 -6.54
N GLY A 228 2.33 5.85 -6.96
CA GLY A 228 3.37 5.16 -6.19
C GLY A 228 4.62 6.01 -6.01
N ALA A 229 5.08 6.68 -7.07
CA ALA A 229 6.22 7.59 -6.99
C ALA A 229 5.93 8.81 -6.08
N GLY A 230 4.72 9.36 -6.14
CA GLY A 230 4.25 10.44 -5.27
C GLY A 230 4.22 10.04 -3.80
N THR A 231 3.76 8.82 -3.50
CA THR A 231 3.75 8.25 -2.14
C THR A 231 5.15 8.20 -1.54
N VAL A 232 6.15 7.73 -2.29
CA VAL A 232 7.56 7.71 -1.82
C VAL A 232 8.06 9.12 -1.47
N ILE A 233 7.75 10.12 -2.29
CA ILE A 233 8.17 11.50 -2.02
C ILE A 233 7.51 12.03 -0.74
N ILE A 234 6.21 11.81 -0.59
CA ILE A 234 5.45 12.25 0.59
C ILE A 234 5.96 11.53 1.84
N SER A 235 6.21 10.22 1.78
CA SER A 235 6.76 9.41 2.86
C SER A 235 8.11 9.98 3.34
N VAL A 236 9.01 10.27 2.41
CA VAL A 236 10.32 10.87 2.73
C VAL A 236 10.19 12.26 3.36
N ILE A 237 9.28 13.11 2.85
CA ILE A 237 9.03 14.44 3.43
C ILE A 237 8.47 14.30 4.85
N LEU A 238 7.50 13.42 5.08
CA LEU A 238 6.91 13.19 6.40
C LEU A 238 7.95 12.63 7.38
N SER A 239 8.78 11.69 6.97
CA SER A 239 9.91 11.18 7.78
C SER A 239 10.83 12.32 8.20
N ARG A 240 11.12 13.25 7.29
CA ARG A 240 11.94 14.42 7.60
C ARG A 240 11.29 15.39 8.58
N VAL A 241 10.00 15.68 8.40
CA VAL A 241 9.26 16.69 9.17
C VAL A 241 8.82 16.14 10.53
N ILE A 242 8.23 14.94 10.53
CA ILE A 242 7.60 14.34 11.72
C ILE A 242 8.65 13.57 12.54
N LEU A 243 9.38 12.65 11.91
CA LEU A 243 10.38 11.82 12.58
C LEU A 243 11.72 12.53 12.76
N LYS A 244 11.88 13.73 12.13
CA LYS A 244 13.12 14.55 12.18
C LYS A 244 14.36 13.80 11.69
N GLU A 245 14.17 12.83 10.78
CA GLU A 245 15.26 12.07 10.19
C GLU A 245 16.11 12.96 9.29
N LYS A 246 17.42 12.70 9.29
CA LYS A 246 18.35 13.44 8.44
C LYS A 246 18.50 12.74 7.11
N LEU A 247 17.93 13.31 6.06
CA LEU A 247 18.13 12.83 4.71
C LEU A 247 19.58 13.05 4.26
N SER A 248 20.15 12.03 3.64
CA SER A 248 21.46 12.14 2.99
C SER A 248 21.32 12.93 1.68
N TRP A 249 22.40 13.57 1.28
CA TRP A 249 22.41 14.30 0.02
C TRP A 249 22.11 13.38 -1.20
N LYS A 250 22.47 12.10 -1.13
CA LYS A 250 22.18 11.11 -2.15
C LYS A 250 20.67 10.82 -2.28
N GLN A 251 19.95 10.81 -1.16
CA GLN A 251 18.49 10.66 -1.18
C GLN A 251 17.81 11.82 -1.90
N TYR A 252 18.28 13.05 -1.70
CA TYR A 252 17.76 14.20 -2.44
C TYR A 252 17.92 14.05 -3.96
N ILE A 253 19.05 13.49 -4.45
CA ILE A 253 19.22 13.24 -5.89
C ILE A 253 18.14 12.30 -6.40
N PHE A 254 17.90 11.18 -5.72
CA PHE A 254 16.88 10.23 -6.14
C PHE A 254 15.47 10.82 -6.08
N ILE A 255 15.16 11.64 -5.07
CA ILE A 255 13.89 12.37 -4.99
C ILE A 255 13.73 13.30 -6.20
N PHE A 256 14.78 14.05 -6.59
CA PHE A 256 14.73 14.90 -7.78
C PHE A 256 14.58 14.10 -9.09
N ILE A 257 15.16 12.90 -9.17
CA ILE A 257 14.96 11.98 -10.30
C ILE A 257 13.49 11.54 -10.38
N ILE A 258 12.88 11.18 -9.24
CA ILE A 258 11.45 10.78 -9.18
C ILE A 258 10.57 11.96 -9.59
N LEU A 259 10.77 13.14 -9.00
CA LEU A 259 10.01 14.35 -9.33
C LEU A 259 10.11 14.72 -10.82
N GLY A 260 11.33 14.70 -11.36
CA GLY A 260 11.57 14.95 -12.78
C GLY A 260 10.86 13.93 -13.68
N GLY A 261 10.83 12.66 -13.26
CA GLY A 261 10.12 11.60 -13.95
C GLY A 261 8.60 11.81 -13.95
N ILE A 262 8.00 12.16 -12.80
CA ILE A 262 6.56 12.46 -12.69
C ILE A 262 6.20 13.63 -13.62
N ILE A 263 6.96 14.72 -13.59
CA ILE A 263 6.72 15.87 -14.45
C ILE A 263 6.85 15.46 -15.94
N ALA A 264 7.85 14.66 -16.28
CA ALA A 264 8.03 14.19 -17.64
C ALA A 264 6.86 13.32 -18.13
N LEU A 265 6.32 12.41 -17.30
CA LEU A 265 5.12 11.63 -17.64
C LEU A 265 3.91 12.55 -17.86
N SER A 266 3.70 13.50 -16.96
CA SER A 266 2.58 14.46 -17.10
C SER A 266 2.67 15.30 -18.38
N LEU A 267 3.89 15.68 -18.81
CA LEU A 267 4.11 16.43 -20.06
C LEU A 267 3.97 15.57 -21.32
N LEU A 268 4.11 14.26 -21.23
CA LEU A 268 3.89 13.33 -22.34
C LEU A 268 2.40 13.12 -22.66
N GLY A 269 1.50 13.81 -21.95
CA GLY A 269 0.07 13.81 -22.23
C GLY A 269 -0.66 12.58 -21.68
N LEU A 270 -0.18 12.10 -20.57
CA LEU A 270 -0.71 10.92 -19.88
C LEU A 270 -1.29 11.35 -18.54
#